data_106c2a32fbac06ba6da0906d18b8a611
#
_entry.id   106c2a32fbac06ba6da0906d18b8a611
#
_cell.length_a   1.000
_cell.length_b   1.000
_cell.length_c   1.000
_cell.angle_alpha   90.00
_cell.angle_beta   90.00
_cell.angle_gamma   90.00
#
_symmetry.space_group_name_H-M   'P 1'
#
loop_
_entity.id
_entity.type
_entity.pdbx_description
1 polymer ?
#
loop_
_entity_poly.entity_id
_entity_poly.type
_entity_poly.pdbx_seq_one_letter_code
_entity_poly.pdbx_strand_id
1 'polypeptide(L)'
;MGMSAFEVLGPIMVGPSSSHTAGALRIARVARLLAPRPLARVDFTLFNSFSRTHRGHGTDKALVAGILGLDTDDERVRDSFALAEEAGLVFSIVEGGDDASLHPNTVRISMHPAEGRPVEVEGESLGGGRIRISSIDGVGVNIKGELPTVFVAHRDKPGVLASLTGALGARGLNIATMRTFRAERGGAAYTVFEADEQIPDDLIDEVRGIAHVTFASAVNVAGASQQEAGDVTLSFSSGARLAELCDERGCSIGSLMRASEAERCGDETLADARMDRVLALMHEEVCETLSFPRPSLGGFLNGQAATVARSAALLAHPLMGGTLTSAVAYAMAVLERSASMGVIVAAPTAGSAGVVPGAVLACGEAIDADSTALSRALWNAAAIGALISENASVSGAEGGCQAEVGTAAAMAASALVELLGGSVAQCLDAASICIGNLLGLVCDPARGMVEYPCQNRNAIGVAAAFSSAQLALADITCPVPFDEAVDAMARVGKTLPESLRETAQGGLAVCPSVCEGCGGCV
;
A
#
# COMPACT_ATOMS: atom_id res chain seq x y z
N MET A 1 -8.20 8.21 -16.72
CA MET A 1 -6.83 8.53 -16.23
C MET A 1 -6.26 7.23 -15.71
N GLY A 2 -5.13 6.76 -16.23
CA GLY A 2 -4.51 5.52 -15.74
C GLY A 2 -3.83 5.73 -14.37
N MET A 3 -3.57 4.64 -13.65
CA MET A 3 -2.89 4.62 -12.35
C MET A 3 -1.44 5.09 -12.46
N SER A 4 -0.91 5.80 -11.45
CA SER A 4 0.51 6.16 -11.37
C SER A 4 1.39 4.94 -11.13
N ALA A 5 2.60 4.95 -11.69
CA ALA A 5 3.61 3.93 -11.40
C ALA A 5 3.89 3.78 -9.90
N PHE A 6 3.84 4.88 -9.16
CA PHE A 6 4.13 4.92 -7.73
C PHE A 6 2.94 4.58 -6.82
N GLU A 7 1.76 4.35 -7.41
CA GLU A 7 0.64 3.69 -6.73
C GLU A 7 0.78 2.16 -6.77
N VAL A 8 1.59 1.64 -7.71
CA VAL A 8 1.87 0.21 -7.92
C VAL A 8 3.19 -0.20 -7.27
N LEU A 9 4.26 0.59 -7.49
CA LEU A 9 5.55 0.47 -6.81
C LEU A 9 5.57 1.46 -5.64
N GLY A 10 4.76 1.15 -4.65
CA GLY A 10 4.51 1.97 -3.48
C GLY A 10 3.26 1.51 -2.72
N PRO A 11 2.95 2.16 -1.58
CA PRO A 11 3.77 3.19 -0.95
C PRO A 11 5.10 2.66 -0.40
N ILE A 12 6.07 3.56 -0.20
CA ILE A 12 7.20 3.30 0.69
C ILE A 12 6.63 3.32 2.10
N MET A 13 6.81 2.22 2.84
CA MET A 13 6.12 2.04 4.11
C MET A 13 6.84 1.13 5.08
N VAL A 14 6.57 1.29 6.36
CA VAL A 14 6.99 0.37 7.42
C VAL A 14 5.94 -0.72 7.59
N GLY A 15 6.40 -1.96 7.73
CA GLY A 15 5.58 -3.08 8.21
C GLY A 15 4.88 -3.89 7.12
N PRO A 16 4.18 -4.96 7.53
CA PRO A 16 3.85 -6.07 6.64
C PRO A 16 2.55 -5.91 5.85
N SER A 17 1.77 -4.84 6.06
CA SER A 17 0.47 -4.71 5.41
C SER A 17 0.15 -3.29 4.97
N SER A 18 -0.11 -3.07 3.69
CA SER A 18 -0.53 -1.77 3.17
C SER A 18 -1.90 -1.34 3.71
N SER A 19 -2.81 -2.28 4.01
CA SER A 19 -4.12 -1.97 4.61
C SER A 19 -4.05 -1.87 6.13
N HIS A 20 -3.42 -2.85 6.81
CA HIS A 20 -3.44 -2.96 8.27
C HIS A 20 -2.34 -2.13 8.97
N THR A 21 -1.25 -1.80 8.27
CA THR A 21 -0.18 -0.96 8.83
C THR A 21 -0.22 0.44 8.26
N ALA A 22 0.06 0.64 6.96
CA ALA A 22 0.07 1.97 6.36
C ALA A 22 -1.30 2.65 6.39
N GLY A 23 -2.37 1.92 6.08
CA GLY A 23 -3.75 2.44 6.16
C GLY A 23 -4.13 2.85 7.58
N ALA A 24 -3.83 2.02 8.59
CA ALA A 24 -4.09 2.33 9.99
C ALA A 24 -3.32 3.57 10.47
N LEU A 25 -2.05 3.68 10.12
CA LEU A 25 -1.22 4.85 10.42
C LEU A 25 -1.82 6.12 9.81
N ARG A 26 -2.21 6.07 8.52
CA ARG A 26 -2.83 7.21 7.84
C ARG A 26 -4.15 7.63 8.47
N ILE A 27 -5.01 6.67 8.87
CA ILE A 27 -6.26 6.96 9.60
C ILE A 27 -5.94 7.74 10.88
N ALA A 28 -5.02 7.23 11.70
CA ALA A 28 -4.66 7.86 12.98
C ALA A 28 -4.01 9.24 12.76
N ARG A 29 -3.18 9.39 11.72
CA ARG A 29 -2.56 10.67 11.36
C ARG A 29 -3.58 11.72 10.94
N VAL A 30 -4.59 11.33 10.15
CA VAL A 30 -5.70 12.23 9.80
C VAL A 30 -6.55 12.53 11.04
N ALA A 31 -6.92 11.51 11.83
CA ALA A 31 -7.69 11.71 13.06
C ALA A 31 -7.02 12.71 14.02
N ARG A 32 -5.70 12.60 14.21
CA ARG A 32 -4.92 13.53 15.02
C ARG A 32 -5.13 15.01 14.60
N LEU A 33 -5.32 15.26 13.31
CA LEU A 33 -5.52 16.61 12.78
C LEU A 33 -6.97 17.11 12.98
N LEU A 34 -7.90 16.21 13.29
CA LEU A 34 -9.32 16.52 13.53
C LEU A 34 -9.62 16.86 15.00
N ALA A 35 -8.63 16.80 15.89
CA ALA A 35 -8.77 17.08 17.31
C ALA A 35 -7.82 18.22 17.77
N PRO A 36 -8.20 19.00 18.80
CA PRO A 36 -7.28 19.93 19.45
C PRO A 36 -6.04 19.24 20.02
N ARG A 37 -4.91 19.93 20.05
CA ARG A 37 -3.63 19.42 20.56
C ARG A 37 -3.07 20.31 21.68
N PRO A 38 -2.26 19.78 22.60
CA PRO A 38 -1.73 18.41 22.68
C PRO A 38 -2.79 17.40 23.15
N LEU A 39 -2.63 16.12 22.73
CA LEU A 39 -3.45 15.00 23.20
C LEU A 39 -2.83 14.42 24.49
N ALA A 40 -3.63 14.24 25.52
CA ALA A 40 -3.22 13.59 26.77
C ALA A 40 -3.46 12.08 26.76
N ARG A 41 -4.57 11.66 26.11
CA ARG A 41 -4.94 10.24 26.01
C ARG A 41 -5.62 9.93 24.68
N VAL A 42 -5.42 8.72 24.18
CA VAL A 42 -6.11 8.18 22.99
C VAL A 42 -6.51 6.75 23.24
N ASP A 43 -7.78 6.42 22.97
CA ASP A 43 -8.31 5.06 23.08
C ASP A 43 -8.70 4.58 21.68
N PHE A 44 -8.18 3.41 21.28
CA PHE A 44 -8.47 2.77 20.00
C PHE A 44 -9.38 1.58 20.22
N THR A 45 -10.52 1.51 19.51
CA THR A 45 -11.37 0.33 19.44
C THR A 45 -11.30 -0.24 18.03
N LEU A 46 -10.83 -1.47 17.90
CA LEU A 46 -10.61 -2.16 16.63
C LEU A 46 -11.77 -3.10 16.31
N PHE A 47 -12.24 -3.11 15.08
CA PHE A 47 -13.34 -3.95 14.64
C PHE A 47 -12.93 -4.92 13.54
N ASN A 48 -13.64 -6.04 13.43
CA ASN A 48 -13.53 -7.04 12.38
C ASN A 48 -12.07 -7.52 12.18
N SER A 49 -11.51 -7.39 10.98
CA SER A 49 -10.16 -7.84 10.67
C SER A 49 -9.09 -7.10 11.51
N PHE A 50 -9.24 -5.80 11.74
CA PHE A 50 -8.33 -5.07 12.63
C PHE A 50 -8.32 -5.63 14.04
N SER A 51 -9.49 -6.00 14.59
CA SER A 51 -9.60 -6.62 15.92
C SER A 51 -8.82 -7.93 16.03
N ARG A 52 -8.93 -8.77 15.00
CA ARG A 52 -8.34 -10.12 15.00
C ARG A 52 -6.85 -10.16 14.69
N THR A 53 -6.34 -9.19 13.90
CA THR A 53 -5.00 -9.29 13.28
C THR A 53 -4.03 -8.18 13.69
N HIS A 54 -4.45 -7.22 14.53
CA HIS A 54 -3.69 -6.00 14.82
C HIS A 54 -2.25 -6.24 15.28
N ARG A 55 -2.00 -7.26 16.10
CA ARG A 55 -0.64 -7.57 16.59
C ARG A 55 0.25 -8.11 15.48
N GLY A 56 -0.32 -8.97 14.63
CA GLY A 56 0.42 -9.62 13.54
C GLY A 56 0.78 -8.70 12.39
N HIS A 57 -0.03 -7.68 12.20
CA HIS A 57 0.19 -6.67 11.17
C HIS A 57 0.83 -5.37 11.71
N GLY A 58 1.11 -5.29 13.02
CA GLY A 58 1.60 -4.06 13.63
C GLY A 58 0.63 -2.87 13.55
N THR A 59 -0.67 -3.15 13.41
CA THR A 59 -1.73 -2.13 13.34
C THR A 59 -1.74 -1.26 14.60
N ASP A 60 -1.54 -1.89 15.76
CA ASP A 60 -1.42 -1.24 17.06
C ASP A 60 -0.29 -0.21 17.09
N LYS A 61 0.88 -0.59 16.64
CA LYS A 61 2.05 0.32 16.52
C LYS A 61 1.80 1.44 15.50
N ALA A 62 1.20 1.09 14.36
CA ALA A 62 0.88 2.04 13.31
C ALA A 62 -0.11 3.12 13.75
N LEU A 63 -1.16 2.74 14.49
CA LEU A 63 -2.13 3.68 15.04
C LEU A 63 -1.48 4.67 16.02
N VAL A 64 -0.67 4.17 16.94
CA VAL A 64 0.05 5.02 17.90
C VAL A 64 1.04 5.94 17.17
N ALA A 65 1.79 5.41 16.18
CA ALA A 65 2.70 6.19 15.35
C ALA A 65 1.98 7.33 14.60
N GLY A 66 0.81 7.06 14.02
CA GLY A 66 -0.01 8.08 13.35
C GLY A 66 -0.47 9.19 14.29
N ILE A 67 -0.86 8.85 15.52
CA ILE A 67 -1.17 9.86 16.56
C ILE A 67 0.06 10.68 16.96
N LEU A 68 1.24 10.08 17.00
CA LEU A 68 2.49 10.81 17.22
C LEU A 68 2.87 11.72 16.03
N GLY A 69 2.28 11.48 14.84
CA GLY A 69 2.51 12.25 13.62
C GLY A 69 3.64 11.73 12.76
N LEU A 70 4.05 10.48 12.95
CA LEU A 70 5.03 9.83 12.09
C LEU A 70 4.43 9.56 10.71
N ASP A 71 5.28 9.49 9.69
CA ASP A 71 4.91 9.11 8.34
C ASP A 71 4.95 7.59 8.14
N THR A 72 4.36 7.12 7.04
CA THR A 72 4.28 5.68 6.73
C THR A 72 5.65 5.06 6.48
N ASP A 73 6.63 5.84 6.06
CA ASP A 73 8.01 5.43 5.78
C ASP A 73 9.01 5.72 6.93
N ASP A 74 8.51 6.16 8.08
CA ASP A 74 9.36 6.47 9.24
C ASP A 74 9.70 5.19 10.01
N GLU A 75 10.97 4.81 10.05
CA GLU A 75 11.44 3.60 10.75
C GLU A 75 11.06 3.55 12.24
N ARG A 76 10.83 4.69 12.86
CA ARG A 76 10.43 4.79 14.27
C ARG A 76 9.02 4.26 14.54
N VAL A 77 8.22 3.97 13.51
CA VAL A 77 6.88 3.36 13.66
C VAL A 77 6.95 2.08 14.50
N ARG A 78 7.99 1.27 14.34
CA ARG A 78 8.17 0.03 15.12
C ARG A 78 8.32 0.28 16.63
N ASP A 79 8.84 1.45 17.02
CA ASP A 79 9.15 1.84 18.40
C ASP A 79 8.10 2.83 18.97
N SER A 80 6.95 2.98 18.29
CA SER A 80 5.93 3.98 18.57
C SER A 80 5.39 3.92 20.01
N PHE A 81 5.38 2.77 20.65
CA PHE A 81 4.92 2.64 22.05
C PHE A 81 5.90 3.32 23.02
N ALA A 82 7.20 3.12 22.83
CA ALA A 82 8.22 3.80 23.62
C ALA A 82 8.19 5.32 23.38
N LEU A 83 8.04 5.72 22.12
CA LEU A 83 7.91 7.14 21.75
C LEU A 83 6.65 7.79 22.36
N ALA A 84 5.54 7.05 22.47
CA ALA A 84 4.33 7.54 23.14
C ALA A 84 4.56 7.75 24.64
N GLU A 85 5.26 6.82 25.30
CA GLU A 85 5.64 6.94 26.70
C GLU A 85 6.56 8.15 26.92
N GLU A 86 7.58 8.34 26.09
CA GLU A 86 8.48 9.50 26.12
C GLU A 86 7.72 10.82 25.89
N ALA A 87 6.71 10.82 25.02
CA ALA A 87 5.86 11.98 24.76
C ALA A 87 4.80 12.23 25.85
N GLY A 88 4.66 11.35 26.84
CA GLY A 88 3.64 11.43 27.88
C GLY A 88 2.23 11.16 27.37
N LEU A 89 2.08 10.50 26.21
CA LEU A 89 0.80 10.13 25.63
C LEU A 89 0.32 8.81 26.23
N VAL A 90 -0.81 8.83 26.94
CA VAL A 90 -1.48 7.60 27.41
C VAL A 90 -2.33 7.04 26.27
N PHE A 91 -2.24 5.74 26.04
CA PHE A 91 -3.10 5.09 25.05
C PHE A 91 -3.63 3.74 25.53
N SER A 92 -4.77 3.32 24.96
CA SER A 92 -5.30 1.96 25.10
C SER A 92 -5.75 1.41 23.75
N ILE A 93 -5.68 0.08 23.60
CA ILE A 93 -6.14 -0.63 22.42
C ILE A 93 -7.09 -1.71 22.88
N VAL A 94 -8.32 -1.68 22.36
CA VAL A 94 -9.42 -2.58 22.73
C VAL A 94 -9.91 -3.31 21.50
N GLU A 95 -10.06 -4.62 21.61
CA GLU A 95 -10.68 -5.47 20.61
C GLU A 95 -12.21 -5.31 20.71
N GLY A 96 -12.81 -4.61 19.74
CA GLY A 96 -14.26 -4.34 19.66
C GLY A 96 -15.06 -5.52 19.09
N GLY A 97 -14.37 -6.56 18.60
CA GLY A 97 -15.00 -7.73 18.02
C GLY A 97 -15.54 -7.52 16.60
N ASP A 98 -16.46 -8.39 16.21
CA ASP A 98 -17.05 -8.38 14.87
C ASP A 98 -18.34 -7.57 14.82
N ASP A 99 -18.45 -6.67 13.84
CA ASP A 99 -19.64 -5.91 13.50
C ASP A 99 -19.83 -5.90 11.98
N ALA A 100 -20.80 -6.66 11.50
CA ALA A 100 -21.09 -6.81 10.07
C ALA A 100 -21.59 -5.50 9.38
N SER A 101 -21.98 -4.49 10.16
CA SER A 101 -22.37 -3.19 9.63
C SER A 101 -21.19 -2.27 9.29
N LEU A 102 -19.98 -2.61 9.80
CA LEU A 102 -18.75 -1.85 9.62
C LEU A 102 -17.87 -2.48 8.54
N HIS A 103 -17.03 -1.64 7.95
CA HIS A 103 -15.99 -2.12 7.02
C HIS A 103 -15.03 -3.10 7.74
N PRO A 104 -14.48 -4.14 7.05
CA PRO A 104 -13.56 -5.10 7.68
C PRO A 104 -12.38 -4.47 8.43
N ASN A 105 -11.87 -3.35 7.96
CA ASN A 105 -10.70 -2.67 8.53
C ASN A 105 -11.11 -1.34 9.17
N THR A 106 -11.97 -1.41 10.19
CA THR A 106 -12.47 -0.22 10.90
C THR A 106 -11.80 -0.04 12.26
N VAL A 107 -11.45 1.20 12.57
CA VAL A 107 -11.01 1.64 13.90
C VAL A 107 -11.81 2.85 14.36
N ARG A 108 -12.22 2.86 15.63
CA ARG A 108 -12.75 4.03 16.32
C ARG A 108 -11.67 4.57 17.24
N ILE A 109 -11.39 5.88 17.13
CA ILE A 109 -10.31 6.58 17.83
C ILE A 109 -10.95 7.67 18.70
N SER A 110 -10.93 7.47 20.01
CA SER A 110 -11.40 8.48 20.99
C SER A 110 -10.20 9.26 21.50
N MET A 111 -10.11 10.52 21.11
CA MET A 111 -8.99 11.41 21.44
C MET A 111 -9.39 12.36 22.56
N HIS A 112 -8.56 12.43 23.59
CA HIS A 112 -8.74 13.28 24.76
C HIS A 112 -7.64 14.36 24.79
N PRO A 113 -7.94 15.58 24.30
CA PRO A 113 -7.01 16.70 24.41
C PRO A 113 -6.71 17.03 25.86
N ALA A 114 -5.53 17.63 26.12
CA ALA A 114 -5.20 18.15 27.45
C ALA A 114 -6.18 19.26 27.89
N GLU A 115 -6.67 20.03 26.92
CA GLU A 115 -7.71 21.05 27.12
C GLU A 115 -8.79 20.91 26.04
N GLY A 116 -10.05 21.05 26.41
CA GLY A 116 -11.18 20.95 25.51
C GLY A 116 -11.99 19.67 25.66
N ARG A 117 -12.90 19.42 24.71
CA ARG A 117 -13.75 18.22 24.72
C ARG A 117 -13.08 17.07 23.97
N PRO A 118 -13.36 15.84 24.36
CA PRO A 118 -12.98 14.68 23.55
C PRO A 118 -13.57 14.74 22.14
N VAL A 119 -12.85 14.13 21.18
CA VAL A 119 -13.29 13.97 19.79
C VAL A 119 -13.20 12.48 19.44
N GLU A 120 -14.27 11.93 18.91
CA GLU A 120 -14.32 10.55 18.42
C GLU A 120 -14.31 10.52 16.89
N VAL A 121 -13.42 9.74 16.33
CA VAL A 121 -13.26 9.56 14.87
C VAL A 121 -13.37 8.09 14.54
N GLU A 122 -14.19 7.74 13.55
CA GLU A 122 -14.21 6.41 12.97
C GLU A 122 -13.57 6.45 11.59
N GLY A 123 -12.62 5.54 11.36
CA GLY A 123 -11.86 5.47 10.12
C GLY A 123 -11.77 4.04 9.59
N GLU A 124 -11.69 3.93 8.28
CA GLU A 124 -11.66 2.69 7.53
C GLU A 124 -10.45 2.66 6.60
N SER A 125 -9.75 1.54 6.55
CA SER A 125 -8.70 1.29 5.57
C SER A 125 -9.24 0.53 4.38
N LEU A 126 -9.19 1.13 3.20
CA LEU A 126 -9.77 0.61 1.96
C LEU A 126 -8.79 -0.25 1.13
N GLY A 127 -7.58 -0.50 1.66
CA GLY A 127 -6.51 -1.21 0.94
C GLY A 127 -5.58 -0.29 0.15
N GLY A 128 -4.35 -0.77 -0.14
CA GLY A 128 -3.32 0.01 -0.85
C GLY A 128 -2.92 1.32 -0.16
N GLY A 129 -3.06 1.40 1.17
CA GLY A 129 -2.83 2.64 1.92
C GLY A 129 -3.96 3.67 1.80
N ARG A 130 -5.01 3.44 1.01
CA ARG A 130 -6.18 4.33 0.92
C ARG A 130 -7.04 4.23 2.17
N ILE A 131 -7.61 5.35 2.58
CA ILE A 131 -8.42 5.44 3.80
C ILE A 131 -9.72 6.20 3.57
N ARG A 132 -10.62 6.08 4.53
CA ARG A 132 -11.81 6.92 4.67
C ARG A 132 -12.07 7.18 6.14
N ILE A 133 -12.22 8.44 6.53
CA ILE A 133 -12.87 8.79 7.81
C ILE A 133 -14.37 8.78 7.53
N SER A 134 -15.08 7.90 8.21
CA SER A 134 -16.51 7.65 8.01
C SER A 134 -17.40 8.39 8.99
N SER A 135 -16.88 8.72 10.20
CA SER A 135 -17.65 9.45 11.21
C SER A 135 -16.75 10.34 12.09
N ILE A 136 -17.31 11.47 12.54
CA ILE A 136 -16.73 12.34 13.57
C ILE A 136 -17.82 12.67 14.58
N ASP A 137 -17.61 12.35 15.86
CA ASP A 137 -18.59 12.54 16.96
C ASP A 137 -20.00 11.99 16.60
N GLY A 138 -20.06 10.84 15.94
CA GLY A 138 -21.30 10.22 15.48
C GLY A 138 -21.96 10.87 14.25
N VAL A 139 -21.36 11.91 13.67
CA VAL A 139 -21.82 12.50 12.41
C VAL A 139 -21.09 11.84 11.24
N GLY A 140 -21.84 11.19 10.35
CA GLY A 140 -21.28 10.57 9.15
C GLY A 140 -20.61 11.60 8.25
N VAL A 141 -19.35 11.35 7.88
CA VAL A 141 -18.53 12.16 6.98
C VAL A 141 -17.91 11.28 5.90
N ASN A 142 -17.20 11.88 4.94
CA ASN A 142 -16.44 11.14 3.95
C ASN A 142 -15.16 11.93 3.62
N ILE A 143 -14.09 11.67 4.38
CA ILE A 143 -12.78 12.33 4.19
C ILE A 143 -11.79 11.24 3.79
N LYS A 144 -11.23 11.35 2.59
CA LYS A 144 -10.30 10.36 2.05
C LYS A 144 -8.84 10.68 2.37
N GLY A 145 -8.50 11.96 2.63
CA GLY A 145 -7.13 12.39 2.87
C GLY A 145 -6.22 12.22 1.64
N GLU A 146 -6.78 12.37 0.45
CA GLU A 146 -6.06 12.28 -0.83
C GLU A 146 -5.67 13.68 -1.35
N LEU A 147 -6.45 14.70 -1.01
CA LEU A 147 -6.21 16.09 -1.36
C LEU A 147 -5.91 16.94 -0.13
N PRO A 148 -5.20 18.07 -0.28
CA PRO A 148 -5.10 19.07 0.78
C PRO A 148 -6.50 19.46 1.25
N THR A 149 -6.75 19.34 2.54
CA THR A 149 -8.09 19.43 3.11
C THR A 149 -8.15 20.43 4.24
N VAL A 150 -9.10 21.37 4.20
CA VAL A 150 -9.47 22.19 5.35
C VAL A 150 -10.67 21.55 6.03
N PHE A 151 -10.51 21.18 7.29
CA PHE A 151 -11.58 20.70 8.15
C PHE A 151 -12.01 21.81 9.11
N VAL A 152 -13.33 22.07 9.18
CA VAL A 152 -13.91 23.10 10.04
C VAL A 152 -15.08 22.53 10.83
N ALA A 153 -14.99 22.55 12.14
CA ALA A 153 -16.12 22.34 13.04
C ALA A 153 -16.73 23.70 13.39
N HIS A 154 -18.05 23.83 13.19
CA HIS A 154 -18.75 25.09 13.42
C HIS A 154 -20.19 24.86 13.88
N ARG A 155 -20.89 25.92 14.27
CA ARG A 155 -22.34 25.88 14.46
C ARG A 155 -23.04 26.11 13.13
N ASP A 156 -24.13 25.35 12.87
CA ASP A 156 -24.96 25.51 11.69
C ASP A 156 -25.75 26.82 11.78
N LYS A 157 -25.17 27.90 11.25
CA LYS A 157 -25.73 29.24 11.23
C LYS A 157 -25.65 29.83 9.81
N PRO A 158 -26.67 30.63 9.42
CA PRO A 158 -26.62 31.38 8.15
C PRO A 158 -25.37 32.26 8.08
N GLY A 159 -24.70 32.26 6.92
CA GLY A 159 -23.53 33.08 6.63
C GLY A 159 -22.18 32.40 6.93
N VAL A 160 -22.12 31.36 7.76
CA VAL A 160 -20.84 30.70 8.11
C VAL A 160 -20.16 30.12 6.86
N LEU A 161 -20.88 29.39 6.03
CA LEU A 161 -20.30 28.82 4.80
C LEU A 161 -19.82 29.90 3.82
N ALA A 162 -20.55 31.01 3.70
CA ALA A 162 -20.15 32.13 2.85
C ALA A 162 -18.85 32.78 3.37
N SER A 163 -18.70 32.93 4.69
CA SER A 163 -17.46 33.43 5.28
C SER A 163 -16.29 32.49 5.09
N LEU A 164 -16.51 31.17 5.23
CA LEU A 164 -15.47 30.15 5.02
C LEU A 164 -15.00 30.13 3.57
N THR A 165 -15.93 30.03 2.59
CA THR A 165 -15.58 30.05 1.17
C THR A 165 -14.93 31.36 0.74
N GLY A 166 -15.36 32.48 1.32
CA GLY A 166 -14.75 33.80 1.10
C GLY A 166 -13.30 33.87 1.56
N ALA A 167 -12.99 33.31 2.75
CA ALA A 167 -11.61 33.27 3.26
C ALA A 167 -10.69 32.40 2.37
N LEU A 168 -11.15 31.22 1.94
CA LEU A 168 -10.39 30.35 1.05
C LEU A 168 -10.18 31.02 -0.33
N GLY A 169 -11.24 31.58 -0.91
CA GLY A 169 -11.16 32.25 -2.22
C GLY A 169 -10.29 33.50 -2.23
N ALA A 170 -10.27 34.27 -1.11
CA ALA A 170 -9.39 35.44 -0.98
C ALA A 170 -7.89 35.08 -0.97
N ARG A 171 -7.55 33.83 -0.65
CA ARG A 171 -6.17 33.29 -0.71
C ARG A 171 -5.87 32.58 -2.04
N GLY A 172 -6.81 32.63 -3.00
CA GLY A 172 -6.62 32.03 -4.32
C GLY A 172 -6.68 30.50 -4.33
N LEU A 173 -7.20 29.88 -3.26
CA LEU A 173 -7.36 28.42 -3.22
C LEU A 173 -8.54 28.00 -4.10
N ASN A 174 -8.28 27.04 -5.00
CA ASN A 174 -9.33 26.40 -5.79
C ASN A 174 -9.94 25.26 -4.97
N ILE A 175 -11.27 25.35 -4.72
CA ILE A 175 -11.99 24.34 -3.96
C ILE A 175 -12.45 23.25 -4.92
N ALA A 176 -11.78 22.10 -4.90
CA ALA A 176 -12.14 20.92 -5.70
C ALA A 176 -13.47 20.31 -5.21
N THR A 177 -13.64 20.15 -3.90
CA THR A 177 -14.90 19.72 -3.30
C THR A 177 -15.21 20.47 -2.00
N MET A 178 -16.50 20.64 -1.72
CA MET A 178 -17.00 21.15 -0.45
C MET A 178 -18.16 20.27 0.01
N ARG A 179 -18.07 19.77 1.24
CA ARG A 179 -19.14 18.98 1.85
C ARG A 179 -19.39 19.44 3.28
N THR A 180 -20.66 19.61 3.61
CA THR A 180 -21.10 19.98 4.96
C THR A 180 -21.98 18.89 5.54
N PHE A 181 -21.66 18.46 6.73
CA PHE A 181 -22.33 17.41 7.49
C PHE A 181 -22.87 18.00 8.79
N ARG A 182 -24.09 17.61 9.17
CA ARG A 182 -24.71 18.01 10.43
C ARG A 182 -25.65 16.93 10.94
N ALA A 183 -25.73 16.75 12.25
CA ALA A 183 -26.71 15.86 12.88
C ALA A 183 -28.11 16.52 12.89
N GLU A 184 -28.16 17.81 13.25
CA GLU A 184 -29.42 18.57 13.37
C GLU A 184 -29.26 20.01 12.92
N ARG A 185 -30.38 20.65 12.56
CA ARG A 185 -30.43 22.05 12.15
C ARG A 185 -30.06 22.97 13.33
N GLY A 186 -29.09 23.86 13.14
CA GLY A 186 -28.63 24.81 14.13
C GLY A 186 -27.67 24.24 15.18
N GLY A 187 -27.38 22.93 15.12
CA GLY A 187 -26.44 22.22 15.99
C GLY A 187 -24.99 22.32 15.53
N ALA A 188 -24.19 21.33 15.91
CA ALA A 188 -22.83 21.17 15.40
C ALA A 188 -22.83 20.77 13.93
N ALA A 189 -21.93 21.35 13.17
CA ALA A 189 -21.70 20.99 11.77
C ALA A 189 -20.21 20.88 11.48
N TYR A 190 -19.88 20.04 10.53
CA TYR A 190 -18.53 19.83 10.02
C TYR A 190 -18.50 20.16 8.55
N THR A 191 -17.61 21.03 8.12
CA THR A 191 -17.39 21.32 6.71
C THR A 191 -15.99 20.91 6.31
N VAL A 192 -15.90 20.18 5.23
CA VAL A 192 -14.66 19.70 4.63
C VAL A 192 -14.52 20.39 3.28
N PHE A 193 -13.40 21.05 3.07
CA PHE A 193 -12.99 21.62 1.79
C PHE A 193 -11.76 20.86 1.33
N GLU A 194 -11.83 20.24 0.18
CA GLU A 194 -10.67 19.67 -0.50
C GLU A 194 -10.21 20.68 -1.55
N ALA A 195 -8.94 21.02 -1.55
CA ALA A 195 -8.35 22.03 -2.45
C ALA A 195 -7.25 21.39 -3.32
N ASP A 196 -6.96 22.05 -4.44
CA ASP A 196 -5.92 21.61 -5.35
C ASP A 196 -4.52 22.02 -4.83
N GLU A 197 -4.44 23.12 -4.07
CA GLU A 197 -3.20 23.66 -3.52
C GLU A 197 -3.01 23.30 -2.06
N GLN A 198 -1.75 23.31 -1.59
CA GLN A 198 -1.41 23.15 -0.18
C GLN A 198 -2.04 24.27 0.67
N ILE A 199 -2.58 23.91 1.81
CA ILE A 199 -3.26 24.84 2.73
C ILE A 199 -2.22 25.59 3.56
N PRO A 200 -2.11 26.93 3.46
CA PRO A 200 -1.24 27.72 4.29
C PRO A 200 -1.67 27.70 5.77
N ASP A 201 -0.71 27.65 6.69
CA ASP A 201 -1.01 27.60 8.14
C ASP A 201 -1.72 28.85 8.62
N ASP A 202 -1.36 30.04 8.10
CA ASP A 202 -1.97 31.32 8.45
C ASP A 202 -3.44 31.44 8.02
N LEU A 203 -3.87 30.72 6.98
CA LEU A 203 -5.27 30.61 6.60
C LEU A 203 -6.09 29.91 7.68
N ILE A 204 -5.54 28.89 8.32
CA ILE A 204 -6.25 28.16 9.39
C ILE A 204 -6.51 29.08 10.60
N ASP A 205 -5.57 29.96 10.92
CA ASP A 205 -5.76 30.94 11.99
C ASP A 205 -6.83 31.98 11.61
N GLU A 206 -6.89 32.41 10.35
CA GLU A 206 -7.97 33.25 9.83
C GLU A 206 -9.34 32.57 9.93
N VAL A 207 -9.43 31.29 9.50
CA VAL A 207 -10.64 30.49 9.57
C VAL A 207 -11.13 30.31 11.01
N ARG A 208 -10.22 30.09 11.96
CA ARG A 208 -10.54 30.00 13.41
C ARG A 208 -11.14 31.29 13.97
N GLY A 209 -10.80 32.44 13.39
CA GLY A 209 -11.35 33.75 13.76
C GLY A 209 -12.77 34.00 13.25
N ILE A 210 -13.29 33.17 12.33
CA ILE A 210 -14.65 33.34 11.79
C ILE A 210 -15.70 33.04 12.86
N ALA A 211 -16.72 33.89 12.94
CA ALA A 211 -17.81 33.73 13.92
C ALA A 211 -18.49 32.36 13.78
N HIS A 212 -18.73 31.71 14.93
CA HIS A 212 -19.33 30.37 15.04
C HIS A 212 -18.43 29.19 14.65
N VAL A 213 -17.19 29.41 14.19
CA VAL A 213 -16.18 28.35 14.09
C VAL A 213 -15.73 27.96 15.49
N THR A 214 -15.68 26.65 15.76
CA THR A 214 -15.26 26.11 17.06
C THR A 214 -13.92 25.42 16.97
N PHE A 215 -13.55 24.94 15.80
CA PHE A 215 -12.25 24.32 15.50
C PHE A 215 -11.99 24.36 13.99
N ALA A 216 -10.74 24.55 13.60
CA ALA A 216 -10.28 24.38 12.22
C ALA A 216 -8.88 23.80 12.18
N SER A 217 -8.64 22.96 11.21
CA SER A 217 -7.32 22.37 10.93
C SER A 217 -7.11 22.13 9.44
N ALA A 218 -5.85 22.02 9.04
CA ALA A 218 -5.47 21.57 7.71
C ALA A 218 -4.92 20.14 7.77
N VAL A 219 -5.27 19.36 6.77
CA VAL A 219 -4.64 18.08 6.44
C VAL A 219 -3.91 18.30 5.12
N ASN A 220 -2.62 18.63 5.20
CA ASN A 220 -1.76 18.67 4.04
C ASN A 220 -1.16 17.28 3.83
N VAL A 221 -1.50 16.63 2.71
CA VAL A 221 -0.99 15.31 2.39
C VAL A 221 0.39 15.47 1.77
N ALA A 222 1.40 14.83 2.34
CA ALA A 222 2.74 14.82 1.76
C ALA A 222 2.67 14.10 0.38
N GLY A 223 3.05 14.80 -0.67
CA GLY A 223 3.00 14.28 -2.05
C GLY A 223 1.71 14.60 -2.82
N ALA A 224 0.72 15.24 -2.20
CA ALA A 224 -0.46 15.77 -2.88
C ALA A 224 -0.21 17.15 -3.50
N SER A 225 0.97 17.42 -4.02
CA SER A 225 1.12 18.40 -5.09
C SER A 225 0.71 17.71 -6.37
N GLN A 226 -0.57 17.44 -6.52
CA GLN A 226 -1.12 17.24 -7.84
C GLN A 226 -1.17 18.61 -8.48
N GLN A 227 -0.10 18.96 -9.19
CA GLN A 227 -0.30 19.65 -10.44
C GLN A 227 -1.46 18.92 -11.11
N GLU A 228 -2.45 19.67 -11.59
CA GLU A 228 -3.45 19.15 -12.49
C GLU A 228 -2.76 18.16 -13.41
N ALA A 229 -3.18 16.89 -13.35
CA ALA A 229 -2.73 15.95 -14.34
C ALA A 229 -3.22 16.54 -15.67
N GLY A 230 -2.32 17.15 -16.41
CA GLY A 230 -2.59 17.56 -17.77
C GLY A 230 -3.19 16.35 -18.47
N ASP A 231 -3.99 16.53 -19.49
CA ASP A 231 -4.55 15.40 -20.24
C ASP A 231 -3.40 14.44 -20.57
N VAL A 232 -3.32 13.32 -19.78
CA VAL A 232 -2.29 12.30 -19.99
C VAL A 232 -2.64 11.62 -21.30
N THR A 233 -1.92 12.03 -22.36
CA THR A 233 -2.17 11.51 -23.70
C THR A 233 -1.73 10.05 -23.84
N LEU A 234 -0.80 9.62 -22.99
CA LEU A 234 -0.24 8.27 -22.91
C LEU A 234 -0.97 7.42 -21.86
N SER A 235 -2.31 7.45 -21.85
CA SER A 235 -3.10 6.59 -20.98
C SER A 235 -3.48 5.27 -21.66
N PHE A 236 -3.43 4.19 -20.91
CA PHE A 236 -3.84 2.85 -21.36
C PHE A 236 -4.63 2.17 -20.23
N SER A 237 -5.66 1.43 -20.59
CA SER A 237 -6.54 0.69 -19.66
C SER A 237 -6.59 -0.81 -19.95
N SER A 238 -5.83 -1.27 -20.94
CA SER A 238 -5.73 -2.68 -21.32
C SER A 238 -4.34 -3.01 -21.86
N GLY A 239 -3.95 -4.27 -21.80
CA GLY A 239 -2.70 -4.77 -22.39
C GLY A 239 -2.70 -4.61 -23.92
N ALA A 240 -3.85 -4.78 -24.57
CA ALA A 240 -3.98 -4.53 -25.99
C ALA A 240 -3.66 -3.07 -26.35
N ARG A 241 -4.22 -2.09 -25.62
CA ARG A 241 -3.94 -0.67 -25.88
C ARG A 241 -2.50 -0.29 -25.53
N LEU A 242 -1.94 -0.89 -24.50
CA LEU A 242 -0.52 -0.73 -24.14
C LEU A 242 0.37 -1.19 -25.30
N ALA A 243 0.11 -2.38 -25.87
CA ALA A 243 0.87 -2.91 -26.99
C ALA A 243 0.77 -2.02 -28.26
N GLU A 244 -0.44 -1.55 -28.59
CA GLU A 244 -0.67 -0.62 -29.69
C GLU A 244 0.16 0.67 -29.53
N LEU A 245 0.13 1.28 -28.35
CA LEU A 245 0.90 2.50 -28.06
C LEU A 245 2.41 2.28 -28.16
N CYS A 246 2.90 1.13 -27.70
CA CYS A 246 4.30 0.75 -27.84
C CYS A 246 4.70 0.61 -29.31
N ASP A 247 3.84 -0.05 -30.13
CA ASP A 247 4.07 -0.22 -31.57
C ASP A 247 4.03 1.13 -32.31
N GLU A 248 3.00 1.96 -32.07
CA GLU A 248 2.86 3.31 -32.66
C GLU A 248 4.08 4.18 -32.40
N ARG A 249 4.73 4.03 -31.25
CA ARG A 249 5.89 4.84 -30.84
C ARG A 249 7.24 4.16 -31.02
N GLY A 250 7.26 2.89 -31.34
CA GLY A 250 8.50 2.11 -31.47
C GLY A 250 9.28 2.04 -30.15
N CYS A 251 8.59 1.87 -29.01
CA CYS A 251 9.20 1.87 -27.69
C CYS A 251 8.79 0.64 -26.87
N SER A 252 9.52 0.38 -25.78
CA SER A 252 9.22 -0.69 -24.82
C SER A 252 8.11 -0.26 -23.83
N ILE A 253 7.53 -1.25 -23.12
CA ILE A 253 6.52 -1.02 -22.08
C ILE A 253 7.07 -0.08 -20.99
N GLY A 254 8.28 -0.33 -20.51
CA GLY A 254 8.90 0.50 -19.47
C GLY A 254 9.13 1.92 -19.95
N SER A 255 9.55 2.11 -21.20
CA SER A 255 9.74 3.46 -21.78
C SER A 255 8.41 4.20 -21.94
N LEU A 256 7.33 3.52 -22.33
CA LEU A 256 6.00 4.10 -22.42
C LEU A 256 5.46 4.51 -21.05
N MET A 257 5.58 3.64 -20.04
CA MET A 257 5.12 3.95 -18.68
C MET A 257 5.88 5.12 -18.06
N ARG A 258 7.21 5.17 -18.27
CA ARG A 258 8.03 6.33 -17.85
C ARG A 258 7.52 7.63 -18.48
N ALA A 259 7.26 7.61 -19.80
CA ALA A 259 6.75 8.79 -20.51
C ALA A 259 5.35 9.19 -20.01
N SER A 260 4.46 8.22 -19.76
CA SER A 260 3.13 8.45 -19.17
C SER A 260 3.23 9.10 -17.78
N GLU A 261 4.15 8.62 -16.93
CA GLU A 261 4.34 9.20 -15.60
C GLU A 261 4.97 10.59 -15.65
N ALA A 262 5.89 10.83 -16.60
CA ALA A 262 6.46 12.15 -16.84
C ALA A 262 5.39 13.17 -17.26
N GLU A 263 4.46 12.80 -18.16
CA GLU A 263 3.30 13.63 -18.50
C GLU A 263 2.44 13.92 -17.26
N ARG A 264 2.21 12.91 -16.42
CA ARG A 264 1.41 13.04 -15.18
C ARG A 264 2.08 13.97 -14.16
N CYS A 265 3.39 13.85 -13.97
CA CYS A 265 4.16 14.69 -13.04
C CYS A 265 4.46 16.08 -13.61
N GLY A 266 4.32 16.28 -14.92
CA GLY A 266 4.73 17.50 -15.63
C GLY A 266 6.25 17.70 -15.66
N ASP A 267 7.05 16.72 -15.21
CA ASP A 267 8.52 16.79 -15.12
C ASP A 267 9.13 15.37 -15.20
N GLU A 268 9.87 15.11 -16.27
CA GLU A 268 10.61 13.86 -16.46
C GLU A 268 11.65 13.61 -15.37
N THR A 269 12.36 14.65 -14.95
CA THR A 269 13.43 14.54 -13.95
C THR A 269 12.87 14.11 -12.61
N LEU A 270 11.68 14.61 -12.26
CA LEU A 270 10.99 14.22 -11.03
C LEU A 270 10.53 12.75 -11.08
N ALA A 271 9.99 12.31 -12.22
CA ALA A 271 9.57 10.92 -12.40
C ALA A 271 10.78 9.97 -12.27
N ASP A 272 11.89 10.27 -12.93
CA ASP A 272 13.13 9.49 -12.86
C ASP A 272 13.71 9.46 -11.43
N ALA A 273 13.81 10.60 -10.76
CA ALA A 273 14.33 10.67 -9.40
C ALA A 273 13.48 9.84 -8.40
N ARG A 274 12.16 9.79 -8.62
CA ARG A 274 11.28 8.92 -7.80
C ARG A 274 11.54 7.43 -8.06
N MET A 275 11.73 7.03 -9.32
CA MET A 275 12.04 5.63 -9.64
C MET A 275 13.43 5.23 -9.16
N ASP A 276 14.41 6.12 -9.26
CA ASP A 276 15.75 5.88 -8.71
C ASP A 276 15.73 5.68 -7.19
N ARG A 277 14.88 6.44 -6.48
CA ARG A 277 14.64 6.25 -5.05
C ARG A 277 14.00 4.87 -4.76
N VAL A 278 13.02 4.45 -5.57
CA VAL A 278 12.40 3.12 -5.46
C VAL A 278 13.47 2.03 -5.64
N LEU A 279 14.26 2.11 -6.70
CA LEU A 279 15.33 1.13 -6.98
C LEU A 279 16.36 1.07 -5.85
N ALA A 280 16.80 2.24 -5.37
CA ALA A 280 17.77 2.31 -4.27
C ALA A 280 17.23 1.66 -2.99
N LEU A 281 15.98 1.92 -2.63
CA LEU A 281 15.34 1.30 -1.47
C LEU A 281 15.17 -0.21 -1.64
N MET A 282 14.73 -0.68 -2.82
CA MET A 282 14.62 -2.12 -3.12
C MET A 282 15.97 -2.83 -2.98
N HIS A 283 17.06 -2.19 -3.37
CA HIS A 283 18.41 -2.73 -3.17
C HIS A 283 18.80 -2.74 -1.68
N GLU A 284 18.52 -1.66 -0.96
CA GLU A 284 18.79 -1.53 0.47
C GLU A 284 18.05 -2.59 1.30
N GLU A 285 16.74 -2.80 1.02
CA GLU A 285 15.90 -3.80 1.69
C GLU A 285 16.54 -5.19 1.66
N VAL A 286 17.04 -5.60 0.50
CA VAL A 286 17.71 -6.88 0.30
C VAL A 286 19.03 -6.93 1.04
N CYS A 287 19.92 -5.97 0.78
CA CYS A 287 21.29 -5.98 1.32
C CYS A 287 21.33 -5.89 2.84
N GLU A 288 20.52 -4.99 3.43
CA GLU A 288 20.49 -4.81 4.88
C GLU A 288 19.94 -6.06 5.58
N THR A 289 18.83 -6.63 5.07
CA THR A 289 18.20 -7.79 5.69
C THR A 289 19.09 -9.03 5.61
N LEU A 290 19.76 -9.26 4.48
CA LEU A 290 20.70 -10.36 4.34
C LEU A 290 21.93 -10.20 5.26
N SER A 291 22.34 -8.96 5.52
CA SER A 291 23.50 -8.66 6.38
C SER A 291 23.14 -8.69 7.87
N PHE A 292 21.98 -8.16 8.22
CA PHE A 292 21.52 -7.94 9.60
C PHE A 292 20.06 -8.41 9.78
N PRO A 293 19.81 -9.74 9.70
CA PRO A 293 18.46 -10.27 9.85
C PRO A 293 17.90 -9.95 11.25
N ARG A 294 16.60 -9.63 11.30
CA ARG A 294 15.88 -9.33 12.53
C ARG A 294 14.70 -10.29 12.71
N PRO A 295 14.35 -10.68 13.93
CA PRO A 295 13.16 -11.48 14.18
C PRO A 295 11.88 -10.73 13.72
N SER A 296 10.95 -11.45 13.10
CA SER A 296 9.64 -10.94 12.76
C SER A 296 8.74 -10.76 13.99
N LEU A 297 7.63 -10.02 13.84
CA LEU A 297 6.67 -9.76 14.92
C LEU A 297 6.08 -11.04 15.50
N GLY A 298 5.73 -12.02 14.66
CA GLY A 298 5.16 -13.30 15.07
C GLY A 298 6.19 -14.36 15.42
N GLY A 299 7.46 -14.12 15.13
CA GLY A 299 8.57 -15.00 15.45
C GLY A 299 8.74 -16.22 14.53
N PHE A 300 7.98 -16.31 13.41
CA PHE A 300 8.18 -17.37 12.43
C PHE A 300 9.45 -17.16 11.58
N LEU A 301 9.85 -15.91 11.39
CA LEU A 301 10.99 -15.54 10.54
C LEU A 301 12.12 -14.98 11.40
N ASN A 302 13.34 -15.48 11.12
CA ASN A 302 14.55 -15.06 11.81
C ASN A 302 15.80 -15.41 10.99
N GLY A 303 15.95 -14.76 9.82
CA GLY A 303 17.13 -14.91 8.97
C GLY A 303 17.10 -16.10 8.01
N GLN A 304 15.93 -16.61 7.63
CA GLN A 304 15.79 -17.67 6.62
C GLN A 304 16.36 -17.24 5.27
N ALA A 305 16.14 -15.98 4.86
CA ALA A 305 16.69 -15.43 3.63
C ALA A 305 18.23 -15.49 3.62
N ALA A 306 18.85 -15.03 4.70
CA ALA A 306 20.30 -15.11 4.87
C ALA A 306 20.80 -16.57 4.92
N THR A 307 20.00 -17.47 5.48
CA THR A 307 20.30 -18.92 5.50
C THR A 307 20.30 -19.48 4.08
N VAL A 308 19.32 -19.14 3.24
CA VAL A 308 19.28 -19.56 1.83
C VAL A 308 20.47 -18.99 1.06
N ALA A 309 20.73 -17.69 1.18
CA ALA A 309 21.81 -17.01 0.47
C ALA A 309 23.21 -17.56 0.82
N ARG A 310 23.41 -18.03 2.06
CA ARG A 310 24.72 -18.49 2.56
C ARG A 310 24.86 -20.01 2.67
N SER A 311 23.85 -20.77 2.23
CA SER A 311 23.88 -22.23 2.31
C SER A 311 25.00 -22.82 1.47
N ALA A 312 26.03 -23.38 2.13
CA ALA A 312 27.16 -23.99 1.45
C ALA A 312 26.72 -25.12 0.49
N ALA A 313 25.68 -25.86 0.83
CA ALA A 313 25.12 -26.92 -0.02
C ALA A 313 24.49 -26.33 -1.29
N LEU A 314 23.72 -25.23 -1.18
CA LEU A 314 23.12 -24.56 -2.33
C LEU A 314 24.14 -23.79 -3.16
N LEU A 315 25.19 -23.22 -2.55
CA LEU A 315 26.27 -22.58 -3.29
C LEU A 315 27.10 -23.59 -4.09
N ALA A 316 27.31 -24.79 -3.55
CA ALA A 316 28.03 -25.87 -4.25
C ALA A 316 27.18 -26.52 -5.37
N HIS A 317 25.88 -26.71 -5.12
CA HIS A 317 24.94 -27.38 -6.04
C HIS A 317 23.58 -26.68 -6.04
N PRO A 318 23.44 -25.51 -6.69
CA PRO A 318 22.19 -24.77 -6.71
C PRO A 318 21.14 -25.53 -7.55
N LEU A 319 20.07 -25.97 -6.89
CA LEU A 319 18.98 -26.72 -7.55
C LEU A 319 18.31 -25.92 -8.68
N MET A 320 18.25 -24.59 -8.53
CA MET A 320 17.59 -23.67 -9.44
C MET A 320 18.57 -22.79 -10.23
N GLY A 321 19.87 -23.11 -10.20
CA GLY A 321 20.91 -22.23 -10.72
C GLY A 321 21.20 -21.02 -9.77
N GLY A 322 22.30 -20.30 -10.02
CA GLY A 322 22.75 -19.20 -9.16
C GLY A 322 21.74 -18.05 -9.10
N THR A 323 21.32 -17.54 -10.26
CA THR A 323 20.44 -16.37 -10.40
C THR A 323 19.11 -16.57 -9.68
N LEU A 324 18.42 -17.70 -9.92
CA LEU A 324 17.14 -17.95 -9.28
C LEU A 324 17.29 -18.22 -7.77
N THR A 325 18.41 -18.80 -7.33
CA THR A 325 18.71 -18.96 -5.89
C THR A 325 18.87 -17.60 -5.22
N SER A 326 19.60 -16.66 -5.83
CA SER A 326 19.72 -15.28 -5.35
C SER A 326 18.35 -14.58 -5.35
N ALA A 327 17.58 -14.69 -6.43
CA ALA A 327 16.25 -14.08 -6.54
C ALA A 327 15.29 -14.54 -5.42
N VAL A 328 15.29 -15.84 -5.11
CA VAL A 328 14.53 -16.41 -3.99
C VAL A 328 14.98 -15.84 -2.65
N ALA A 329 16.29 -15.78 -2.41
CA ALA A 329 16.83 -15.22 -1.16
C ALA A 329 16.48 -13.73 -1.02
N TYR A 330 16.54 -12.95 -2.12
CA TYR A 330 16.19 -11.52 -2.13
C TYR A 330 14.71 -11.30 -1.86
N ALA A 331 13.83 -12.06 -2.51
CA ALA A 331 12.39 -12.00 -2.27
C ALA A 331 12.03 -12.32 -0.80
N MET A 332 12.69 -13.34 -0.23
CA MET A 332 12.54 -13.70 1.18
C MET A 332 13.05 -12.59 2.12
N ALA A 333 14.14 -11.92 1.76
CA ALA A 333 14.73 -10.86 2.57
C ALA A 333 13.79 -9.64 2.71
N VAL A 334 13.19 -9.21 1.61
CA VAL A 334 12.23 -8.10 1.64
C VAL A 334 11.05 -8.42 2.56
N LEU A 335 10.52 -9.65 2.51
CA LEU A 335 9.41 -10.01 3.39
C LEU A 335 9.85 -10.14 4.87
N GLU A 336 11.06 -10.60 5.16
CA GLU A 336 11.60 -10.57 6.52
C GLU A 336 11.72 -9.14 7.05
N ARG A 337 12.20 -8.20 6.21
CA ARG A 337 12.26 -6.77 6.56
C ARG A 337 10.87 -6.21 6.89
N SER A 338 9.92 -6.46 6.03
CA SER A 338 8.52 -6.09 6.22
C SER A 338 7.95 -6.66 7.53
N ALA A 339 8.07 -7.97 7.74
CA ALA A 339 7.57 -8.66 8.93
C ALA A 339 8.25 -8.25 10.24
N SER A 340 9.45 -7.67 10.17
CA SER A 340 10.18 -7.09 11.31
C SER A 340 9.95 -5.59 11.50
N MET A 341 8.94 -5.00 10.83
CA MET A 341 8.63 -3.57 10.85
C MET A 341 9.78 -2.69 10.30
N GLY A 342 10.44 -3.13 9.25
CA GLY A 342 11.36 -2.31 8.47
C GLY A 342 10.64 -1.59 7.33
N VAL A 343 11.33 -0.60 6.75
CA VAL A 343 10.84 0.15 5.57
C VAL A 343 10.98 -0.71 4.32
N ILE A 344 9.93 -0.77 3.52
CA ILE A 344 9.88 -1.46 2.23
C ILE A 344 9.17 -0.61 1.17
N VAL A 345 9.38 -0.99 -0.09
CA VAL A 345 8.54 -0.56 -1.21
C VAL A 345 7.47 -1.63 -1.45
N ALA A 346 6.20 -1.32 -1.27
CA ALA A 346 5.13 -2.25 -1.65
C ALA A 346 5.13 -2.47 -3.17
N ALA A 347 4.91 -3.73 -3.62
CA ALA A 347 4.92 -4.06 -5.05
C ALA A 347 4.02 -5.30 -5.36
N PRO A 348 2.75 -5.17 -5.75
CA PRO A 348 1.90 -3.99 -5.54
C PRO A 348 1.39 -3.89 -4.11
N THR A 349 1.61 -4.91 -3.25
CA THR A 349 1.25 -4.93 -1.83
C THR A 349 2.46 -5.25 -0.96
N ALA A 350 2.38 -4.95 0.34
CA ALA A 350 3.45 -5.30 1.28
C ALA A 350 3.65 -6.83 1.39
N GLY A 351 2.56 -7.62 1.26
CA GLY A 351 2.60 -9.08 1.32
C GLY A 351 3.31 -9.76 0.13
N SER A 352 3.44 -9.06 -0.99
CA SER A 352 4.12 -9.54 -2.20
C SER A 352 5.37 -8.72 -2.57
N ALA A 353 5.76 -7.78 -1.72
CA ALA A 353 6.79 -6.77 -2.00
C ALA A 353 8.16 -7.34 -2.41
N GLY A 354 8.47 -8.58 -2.04
CA GLY A 354 9.74 -9.20 -2.36
C GLY A 354 9.88 -9.73 -3.80
N VAL A 355 8.76 -9.97 -4.49
CA VAL A 355 8.80 -10.67 -5.79
C VAL A 355 9.49 -9.84 -6.88
N VAL A 356 9.07 -8.58 -7.05
CA VAL A 356 9.63 -7.69 -8.08
C VAL A 356 11.11 -7.39 -7.83
N PRO A 357 11.53 -6.88 -6.65
CA PRO A 357 12.94 -6.62 -6.40
C PRO A 357 13.78 -7.90 -6.45
N GLY A 358 13.28 -9.02 -5.91
CA GLY A 358 13.99 -10.29 -5.95
C GLY A 358 14.31 -10.74 -7.38
N ALA A 359 13.34 -10.61 -8.29
CA ALA A 359 13.51 -10.98 -9.69
C ALA A 359 14.43 -10.00 -10.44
N VAL A 360 14.12 -8.69 -10.38
CA VAL A 360 14.81 -7.66 -11.16
C VAL A 360 16.28 -7.50 -10.72
N LEU A 361 16.55 -7.44 -9.42
CA LEU A 361 17.92 -7.26 -8.92
C LEU A 361 18.79 -8.49 -9.21
N ALA A 362 18.30 -9.70 -8.94
CA ALA A 362 19.10 -10.91 -9.17
C ALA A 362 19.36 -11.17 -10.66
N CYS A 363 18.39 -10.87 -11.54
CA CYS A 363 18.59 -10.97 -12.98
C CYS A 363 19.56 -9.89 -13.46
N GLY A 364 19.41 -8.64 -12.97
CA GLY A 364 20.29 -7.55 -13.31
C GLY A 364 21.75 -7.81 -12.94
N GLU A 365 21.99 -8.34 -11.75
CA GLU A 365 23.33 -8.77 -11.33
C GLU A 365 23.92 -9.86 -12.23
N ALA A 366 23.09 -10.82 -12.66
CA ALA A 366 23.54 -11.93 -13.51
C ALA A 366 23.94 -11.49 -14.93
N ILE A 367 23.46 -10.34 -15.41
CA ILE A 367 23.76 -9.83 -16.75
C ILE A 367 24.54 -8.50 -16.73
N ASP A 368 25.04 -8.08 -15.56
CA ASP A 368 25.75 -6.81 -15.36
C ASP A 368 24.93 -5.59 -15.85
N ALA A 369 23.61 -5.58 -15.60
CA ALA A 369 22.71 -4.50 -16.00
C ALA A 369 23.01 -3.20 -15.23
N ASP A 370 22.98 -2.06 -15.93
CA ASP A 370 23.11 -0.74 -15.30
C ASP A 370 21.78 -0.29 -14.63
N SER A 371 21.86 0.77 -13.83
CA SER A 371 20.71 1.33 -13.14
C SER A 371 19.58 1.77 -14.09
N THR A 372 19.93 2.23 -15.29
CA THR A 372 18.95 2.65 -16.31
C THR A 372 18.12 1.45 -16.80
N ALA A 373 18.78 0.32 -17.05
CA ALA A 373 18.11 -0.91 -17.46
C ALA A 373 17.21 -1.46 -16.32
N LEU A 374 17.69 -1.42 -15.07
CA LEU A 374 16.89 -1.82 -13.90
C LEU A 374 15.68 -0.90 -13.69
N SER A 375 15.86 0.41 -13.75
CA SER A 375 14.74 1.38 -13.66
C SER A 375 13.72 1.16 -14.76
N ARG A 376 14.16 0.89 -16.02
CA ARG A 376 13.26 0.57 -17.12
C ARG A 376 12.45 -0.71 -16.87
N ALA A 377 13.06 -1.75 -16.30
CA ALA A 377 12.37 -2.98 -15.90
C ALA A 377 11.33 -2.71 -14.80
N LEU A 378 11.62 -1.81 -13.84
CA LEU A 378 10.66 -1.39 -12.83
C LEU A 378 9.50 -0.58 -13.43
N TRP A 379 9.75 0.29 -14.42
CA TRP A 379 8.69 0.96 -15.16
C TRP A 379 7.78 -0.03 -15.89
N ASN A 380 8.34 -1.08 -16.50
CA ASN A 380 7.55 -2.17 -17.08
C ASN A 380 6.69 -2.86 -16.02
N ALA A 381 7.29 -3.27 -14.89
CA ALA A 381 6.56 -3.88 -13.79
C ALA A 381 5.39 -3.00 -13.33
N ALA A 382 5.61 -1.69 -13.22
CA ALA A 382 4.57 -0.73 -12.84
C ALA A 382 3.41 -0.70 -13.84
N ALA A 383 3.68 -0.73 -15.15
CA ALA A 383 2.65 -0.75 -16.19
C ALA A 383 1.75 -2.00 -16.09
N ILE A 384 2.36 -3.16 -15.93
CA ILE A 384 1.62 -4.43 -15.76
C ILE A 384 0.79 -4.42 -14.48
N GLY A 385 1.39 -3.97 -13.37
CA GLY A 385 0.69 -3.86 -12.09
C GLY A 385 -0.47 -2.86 -12.12
N ALA A 386 -0.32 -1.73 -12.82
CA ALA A 386 -1.38 -0.75 -13.01
C ALA A 386 -2.59 -1.35 -13.74
N LEU A 387 -2.34 -2.04 -14.86
CA LEU A 387 -3.40 -2.72 -15.62
C LEU A 387 -4.14 -3.78 -14.80
N ILE A 388 -3.41 -4.57 -14.01
CA ILE A 388 -4.03 -5.58 -13.14
C ILE A 388 -4.83 -4.89 -12.01
N SER A 389 -4.30 -3.83 -11.42
CA SER A 389 -4.96 -3.10 -10.32
C SER A 389 -6.25 -2.42 -10.76
N GLU A 390 -6.28 -1.89 -11.99
CA GLU A 390 -7.47 -1.21 -12.56
C GLU A 390 -8.57 -2.19 -12.98
N ASN A 391 -8.20 -3.37 -13.51
CA ASN A 391 -9.14 -4.32 -14.12
C ASN A 391 -9.48 -5.51 -13.20
N ALA A 392 -8.73 -5.68 -12.11
CA ALA A 392 -8.96 -6.72 -11.11
C ALA A 392 -8.75 -6.15 -9.70
N SER A 393 -8.36 -6.98 -8.76
CA SER A 393 -7.93 -6.55 -7.43
C SER A 393 -6.53 -7.06 -7.14
N VAL A 394 -5.75 -6.27 -6.41
CA VAL A 394 -4.45 -6.68 -5.85
C VAL A 394 -4.52 -6.98 -4.35
N SER A 395 -5.73 -7.01 -3.77
CA SER A 395 -5.95 -7.26 -2.35
C SER A 395 -6.14 -8.74 -2.05
N GLY A 396 -5.38 -9.28 -1.08
CA GLY A 396 -5.55 -10.64 -0.57
C GLY A 396 -6.94 -10.88 0.04
N ALA A 397 -7.53 -9.86 0.66
CA ALA A 397 -8.87 -9.90 1.25
C ALA A 397 -9.99 -9.99 0.20
N GLU A 398 -9.75 -9.52 -1.02
CA GLU A 398 -10.72 -9.59 -2.11
C GLU A 398 -10.50 -10.77 -3.03
N GLY A 399 -9.24 -11.03 -3.42
CA GLY A 399 -8.90 -11.97 -4.46
C GLY A 399 -8.03 -13.16 -4.03
N GLY A 400 -7.66 -13.28 -2.75
CA GLY A 400 -6.70 -14.26 -2.30
C GLY A 400 -5.25 -13.87 -2.66
N CYS A 401 -4.29 -14.73 -2.34
CA CYS A 401 -2.87 -14.48 -2.60
C CYS A 401 -2.53 -14.45 -4.11
N GLN A 402 -3.38 -15.01 -4.98
CA GLN A 402 -3.26 -14.83 -6.43
C GLN A 402 -3.31 -13.35 -6.84
N ALA A 403 -4.11 -12.54 -6.14
CA ALA A 403 -4.20 -11.10 -6.38
C ALA A 403 -2.94 -10.36 -5.95
N GLU A 404 -2.26 -10.79 -4.89
CA GLU A 404 -1.02 -10.19 -4.40
C GLU A 404 0.21 -10.76 -5.11
N VAL A 405 0.57 -12.00 -4.76
CA VAL A 405 1.77 -12.67 -5.29
C VAL A 405 1.62 -12.98 -6.78
N GLY A 406 0.42 -13.33 -7.26
CA GLY A 406 0.18 -13.55 -8.69
C GLY A 406 0.40 -12.29 -9.52
N THR A 407 -0.09 -11.14 -9.05
CA THR A 407 0.17 -9.84 -9.69
C THR A 407 1.65 -9.49 -9.66
N ALA A 408 2.30 -9.56 -8.49
CA ALA A 408 3.72 -9.26 -8.37
C ALA A 408 4.60 -10.16 -9.24
N ALA A 409 4.23 -11.44 -9.36
CA ALA A 409 4.93 -12.40 -10.22
C ALA A 409 4.72 -12.08 -11.72
N ALA A 410 3.51 -11.67 -12.15
CA ALA A 410 3.25 -11.22 -13.52
C ALA A 410 4.03 -9.94 -13.86
N MET A 411 4.07 -8.97 -12.92
CA MET A 411 4.90 -7.76 -13.01
C MET A 411 6.37 -8.12 -13.22
N ALA A 412 6.90 -9.01 -12.38
CA ALA A 412 8.28 -9.46 -12.45
C ALA A 412 8.56 -10.24 -13.74
N ALA A 413 7.65 -11.13 -14.20
CA ALA A 413 7.83 -11.90 -15.42
C ALA A 413 7.98 -10.99 -16.65
N SER A 414 7.10 -10.01 -16.80
CA SER A 414 7.16 -9.01 -17.87
C SER A 414 8.44 -8.18 -17.81
N ALA A 415 8.81 -7.70 -16.62
CA ALA A 415 10.03 -6.94 -16.39
C ALA A 415 11.30 -7.71 -16.76
N LEU A 416 11.37 -9.00 -16.42
CA LEU A 416 12.49 -9.87 -16.80
C LEU A 416 12.61 -10.03 -18.32
N VAL A 417 11.49 -10.16 -19.01
CA VAL A 417 11.48 -10.25 -20.49
C VAL A 417 12.03 -8.97 -21.11
N GLU A 418 11.58 -7.79 -20.66
CA GLU A 418 12.09 -6.52 -21.17
C GLU A 418 13.57 -6.31 -20.82
N LEU A 419 13.98 -6.68 -19.60
CA LEU A 419 15.38 -6.57 -19.15
C LEU A 419 16.33 -7.42 -20.02
N LEU A 420 15.84 -8.57 -20.52
CA LEU A 420 16.56 -9.48 -21.40
C LEU A 420 16.35 -9.18 -22.90
N GLY A 421 15.71 -8.05 -23.24
CA GLY A 421 15.56 -7.57 -24.62
C GLY A 421 14.42 -8.22 -25.40
N GLY A 422 13.46 -8.86 -24.73
CA GLY A 422 12.27 -9.43 -25.36
C GLY A 422 11.30 -8.34 -25.88
N SER A 423 10.38 -8.76 -26.74
CA SER A 423 9.38 -7.89 -27.35
C SER A 423 8.22 -7.58 -26.37
N VAL A 424 7.43 -6.55 -26.72
CA VAL A 424 6.18 -6.21 -25.98
C VAL A 424 5.21 -7.39 -25.92
N ALA A 425 5.07 -8.13 -27.01
CA ALA A 425 4.23 -9.32 -27.05
C ALA A 425 4.71 -10.40 -26.07
N GLN A 426 6.02 -10.68 -26.04
CA GLN A 426 6.61 -11.64 -25.11
C GLN A 426 6.47 -11.17 -23.64
N CYS A 427 6.54 -9.85 -23.36
CA CYS A 427 6.27 -9.30 -22.04
C CYS A 427 4.84 -9.62 -21.56
N LEU A 428 3.84 -9.40 -22.42
CA LEU A 428 2.44 -9.70 -22.12
C LEU A 428 2.18 -11.21 -22.02
N ASP A 429 2.80 -12.02 -22.88
CA ASP A 429 2.74 -13.48 -22.81
C ASP A 429 3.30 -13.99 -21.47
N ALA A 430 4.46 -13.50 -21.05
CA ALA A 430 5.06 -13.87 -19.77
C ALA A 430 4.15 -13.53 -18.57
N ALA A 431 3.53 -12.34 -18.59
CA ALA A 431 2.58 -11.95 -17.56
C ALA A 431 1.35 -12.87 -17.54
N SER A 432 0.78 -13.19 -18.70
CA SER A 432 -0.38 -14.10 -18.84
C SER A 432 -0.08 -15.51 -18.36
N ILE A 433 1.05 -16.08 -18.78
CA ILE A 433 1.51 -17.41 -18.35
C ILE A 433 1.65 -17.42 -16.83
N CYS A 434 2.23 -16.38 -16.26
CA CYS A 434 2.47 -16.26 -14.82
C CYS A 434 1.14 -16.19 -14.03
N ILE A 435 0.19 -15.37 -14.48
CA ILE A 435 -1.16 -15.32 -13.88
C ILE A 435 -1.80 -16.71 -13.93
N GLY A 436 -1.79 -17.37 -15.09
CA GLY A 436 -2.39 -18.69 -15.27
C GLY A 436 -1.83 -19.75 -14.31
N ASN A 437 -0.52 -19.69 -14.01
CA ASN A 437 0.14 -20.63 -13.12
C ASN A 437 -0.19 -20.43 -11.63
N LEU A 438 -0.68 -19.24 -11.23
CA LEU A 438 -0.94 -18.86 -9.84
C LEU A 438 -2.44 -18.68 -9.53
N LEU A 439 -3.33 -18.96 -10.49
CA LEU A 439 -4.79 -18.93 -10.28
C LEU A 439 -5.22 -19.82 -9.12
N GLY A 440 -6.11 -19.31 -8.28
CA GLY A 440 -6.65 -20.03 -7.12
C GLY A 440 -5.76 -20.04 -5.89
N LEU A 441 -4.62 -19.35 -5.88
CA LEU A 441 -3.77 -19.24 -4.69
C LEU A 441 -4.49 -18.44 -3.60
N VAL A 442 -4.83 -19.14 -2.53
CA VAL A 442 -5.60 -18.61 -1.38
C VAL A 442 -4.72 -17.72 -0.47
N CYS A 443 -5.34 -16.85 0.32
CA CYS A 443 -4.66 -16.08 1.37
C CYS A 443 -5.06 -16.57 2.76
N ASP A 444 -4.18 -17.38 3.38
CA ASP A 444 -4.41 -18.11 4.62
C ASP A 444 -3.22 -17.98 5.60
N PRO A 445 -2.83 -16.75 5.97
CA PRO A 445 -1.64 -16.51 6.78
C PRO A 445 -1.75 -17.13 8.17
N ALA A 446 -0.71 -17.86 8.57
CA ALA A 446 -0.62 -18.52 9.88
C ALA A 446 -0.74 -17.51 11.01
N ARG A 447 -1.68 -17.72 11.94
CA ARG A 447 -2.02 -16.78 13.03
C ARG A 447 -2.37 -15.37 12.57
N GLY A 448 -2.80 -15.19 11.32
CA GLY A 448 -3.02 -13.87 10.75
C GLY A 448 -1.74 -13.04 10.54
N MET A 449 -0.56 -13.67 10.59
CA MET A 449 0.75 -13.00 10.42
C MET A 449 1.20 -13.04 8.97
N VAL A 450 1.64 -11.90 8.42
CA VAL A 450 2.25 -11.84 7.08
C VAL A 450 3.71 -12.34 7.15
N GLU A 451 3.86 -13.59 7.54
CA GLU A 451 5.15 -14.28 7.72
C GLU A 451 5.14 -15.61 6.99
N TYR A 452 4.39 -16.58 7.47
CA TYR A 452 4.19 -17.88 6.85
C TYR A 452 2.70 -18.06 6.47
N PRO A 453 2.38 -18.47 5.25
CA PRO A 453 3.28 -18.88 4.15
C PRO A 453 3.77 -17.73 3.25
N CYS A 454 3.55 -16.47 3.61
CA CYS A 454 3.80 -15.31 2.75
C CYS A 454 5.25 -15.24 2.23
N GLN A 455 6.24 -15.50 3.10
CA GLN A 455 7.64 -15.54 2.68
C GLN A 455 7.90 -16.61 1.61
N ASN A 456 7.39 -17.82 1.83
CA ASN A 456 7.57 -18.92 0.87
C ASN A 456 6.81 -18.67 -0.44
N ARG A 457 5.67 -17.94 -0.38
CA ARG A 457 4.93 -17.55 -1.57
C ARG A 457 5.63 -16.47 -2.39
N ASN A 458 6.36 -15.55 -1.76
CA ASN A 458 7.23 -14.63 -2.48
C ASN A 458 8.34 -15.40 -3.22
N ALA A 459 8.96 -16.40 -2.59
CA ALA A 459 9.94 -17.27 -3.22
C ALA A 459 9.35 -18.03 -4.44
N ILE A 460 8.13 -18.57 -4.31
CA ILE A 460 7.42 -19.24 -5.42
C ILE A 460 7.01 -18.24 -6.50
N GLY A 461 6.58 -17.02 -6.12
CA GLY A 461 6.26 -15.96 -7.07
C GLY A 461 7.43 -15.60 -7.98
N VAL A 462 8.63 -15.46 -7.39
CA VAL A 462 9.87 -15.27 -8.17
C VAL A 462 10.13 -16.44 -9.10
N ALA A 463 10.02 -17.68 -8.63
CA ALA A 463 10.25 -18.87 -9.46
C ALA A 463 9.24 -18.96 -10.61
N ALA A 464 7.97 -18.62 -10.37
CA ALA A 464 6.94 -18.53 -11.40
C ALA A 464 7.27 -17.43 -12.43
N ALA A 465 7.75 -16.26 -11.99
CA ALA A 465 8.16 -15.18 -12.87
C ALA A 465 9.31 -15.59 -13.80
N PHE A 466 10.37 -16.19 -13.27
CA PHE A 466 11.50 -16.69 -14.06
C PHE A 466 11.05 -17.76 -15.08
N SER A 467 10.23 -18.72 -14.65
CA SER A 467 9.72 -19.76 -15.55
C SER A 467 8.87 -19.17 -16.67
N SER A 468 8.00 -18.22 -16.37
CA SER A 468 7.11 -17.58 -17.34
C SER A 468 7.90 -16.71 -18.34
N ALA A 469 8.87 -15.93 -17.85
CA ALA A 469 9.77 -15.17 -18.70
C ALA A 469 10.60 -16.08 -19.62
N GLN A 470 11.13 -17.19 -19.09
CA GLN A 470 11.88 -18.18 -19.87
C GLN A 470 11.04 -18.75 -21.02
N LEU A 471 9.76 -19.09 -20.77
CA LEU A 471 8.86 -19.62 -21.80
C LEU A 471 8.58 -18.56 -22.88
N ALA A 472 8.25 -17.34 -22.50
CA ALA A 472 7.97 -16.26 -23.44
C ALA A 472 9.20 -15.89 -24.29
N LEU A 473 10.40 -15.83 -23.69
CA LEU A 473 11.65 -15.59 -24.42
C LEU A 473 12.04 -16.76 -25.36
N ALA A 474 11.50 -17.95 -25.11
CA ALA A 474 11.61 -19.10 -26.03
C ALA A 474 10.51 -19.12 -27.10
N ASP A 475 9.82 -18.00 -27.33
CA ASP A 475 8.73 -17.83 -28.28
C ASP A 475 7.49 -18.73 -28.02
N ILE A 476 7.27 -19.10 -26.75
CA ILE A 476 6.05 -19.77 -26.32
C ILE A 476 4.97 -18.72 -26.09
N THR A 477 4.04 -18.62 -27.04
CA THR A 477 2.89 -17.70 -26.94
C THR A 477 1.84 -18.23 -25.97
N CYS A 478 1.30 -17.38 -25.12
CA CYS A 478 0.18 -17.73 -24.25
C CYS A 478 -1.13 -17.77 -25.06
N PRO A 479 -1.90 -18.88 -25.02
CA PRO A 479 -3.17 -18.96 -25.76
C PRO A 479 -4.27 -18.06 -25.15
N VAL A 480 -4.06 -17.55 -23.93
CA VAL A 480 -4.96 -16.62 -23.23
C VAL A 480 -4.30 -15.25 -23.23
N PRO A 481 -4.85 -14.24 -23.94
CA PRO A 481 -4.32 -12.89 -23.91
C PRO A 481 -4.29 -12.28 -22.50
N PHE A 482 -3.39 -11.33 -22.26
CA PHE A 482 -3.17 -10.72 -20.95
C PHE A 482 -4.47 -10.20 -20.32
N ASP A 483 -5.27 -9.44 -21.05
CA ASP A 483 -6.51 -8.87 -20.53
C ASP A 483 -7.52 -9.95 -20.09
N GLU A 484 -7.60 -11.04 -20.83
CA GLU A 484 -8.46 -12.19 -20.47
C GLU A 484 -7.92 -12.97 -19.25
N ALA A 485 -6.59 -13.06 -19.10
CA ALA A 485 -5.98 -13.69 -17.93
C ALA A 485 -6.24 -12.87 -16.65
N VAL A 486 -6.18 -11.54 -16.74
CA VAL A 486 -6.54 -10.62 -15.64
C VAL A 486 -8.01 -10.77 -15.26
N ASP A 487 -8.91 -10.79 -16.25
CA ASP A 487 -10.34 -11.05 -16.04
C ASP A 487 -10.60 -12.42 -15.39
N ALA A 488 -9.88 -13.47 -15.82
CA ALA A 488 -9.99 -14.79 -15.22
C ALA A 488 -9.57 -14.77 -13.74
N MET A 489 -8.46 -14.09 -13.41
CA MET A 489 -8.00 -13.93 -12.04
C MET A 489 -9.05 -13.21 -11.17
N ALA A 490 -9.65 -12.12 -11.67
CA ALA A 490 -10.71 -11.40 -10.98
C ALA A 490 -11.94 -12.29 -10.71
N ARG A 491 -12.36 -13.10 -11.71
CA ARG A 491 -13.48 -14.04 -11.53
C ARG A 491 -13.17 -15.15 -10.53
N VAL A 492 -11.97 -15.75 -10.60
CA VAL A 492 -11.54 -16.79 -9.65
C VAL A 492 -11.49 -16.22 -8.23
N GLY A 493 -10.93 -15.03 -8.02
CA GLY A 493 -10.88 -14.38 -6.72
C GLY A 493 -12.26 -14.24 -6.06
N LYS A 494 -13.28 -13.86 -6.83
CA LYS A 494 -14.67 -13.75 -6.35
C LYS A 494 -15.29 -15.08 -5.93
N THR A 495 -14.77 -16.21 -6.42
CA THR A 495 -15.26 -17.55 -6.06
C THR A 495 -14.58 -18.14 -4.83
N LEU A 496 -13.46 -17.57 -4.38
CA LEU A 496 -12.78 -18.03 -3.17
C LEU A 496 -13.67 -17.80 -1.93
N PRO A 497 -13.80 -18.80 -1.04
CA PRO A 497 -14.49 -18.61 0.23
C PRO A 497 -13.86 -17.49 1.06
N GLU A 498 -14.66 -16.79 1.84
CA GLU A 498 -14.20 -15.73 2.75
C GLU A 498 -13.11 -16.25 3.72
N SER A 499 -13.27 -17.49 4.21
CA SER A 499 -12.28 -18.13 5.09
C SER A 499 -10.88 -18.29 4.48
N LEU A 500 -10.74 -18.14 3.16
CA LEU A 500 -9.48 -18.25 2.42
C LEU A 500 -9.01 -16.93 1.80
N ARG A 501 -9.55 -15.81 2.29
CA ARG A 501 -9.23 -14.44 1.83
C ARG A 501 -8.76 -13.56 3.00
N GLU A 502 -7.55 -13.83 3.51
CA GLU A 502 -6.86 -13.02 4.55
C GLU A 502 -7.61 -12.94 5.90
N THR A 503 -8.52 -13.87 6.17
CA THR A 503 -9.32 -13.87 7.41
C THR A 503 -8.73 -14.71 8.54
N ALA A 504 -7.68 -15.48 8.24
CA ALA A 504 -7.09 -16.47 9.15
C ALA A 504 -8.10 -17.54 9.66
N GLN A 505 -9.21 -17.76 8.94
CA GLN A 505 -10.28 -18.68 9.33
C GLN A 505 -10.26 -20.02 8.58
N GLY A 506 -9.29 -20.23 7.70
CA GLY A 506 -9.20 -21.44 6.88
C GLY A 506 -7.79 -21.75 6.41
N GLY A 507 -7.64 -22.82 5.64
CA GLY A 507 -6.35 -23.21 5.08
C GLY A 507 -5.27 -23.49 6.12
N LEU A 508 -4.05 -23.02 5.88
CA LEU A 508 -2.91 -23.19 6.80
C LEU A 508 -3.12 -22.49 8.13
N ALA A 509 -3.89 -21.41 8.16
CA ALA A 509 -4.12 -20.64 9.38
C ALA A 509 -4.79 -21.44 10.50
N VAL A 510 -5.59 -22.44 10.15
CA VAL A 510 -6.31 -23.31 11.13
C VAL A 510 -5.66 -24.67 11.36
N CYS A 511 -4.43 -24.88 10.88
CA CYS A 511 -3.69 -26.11 11.17
C CYS A 511 -3.36 -26.20 12.66
N PRO A 512 -3.56 -27.37 13.32
CA PRO A 512 -3.32 -27.52 14.76
C PRO A 512 -1.95 -27.05 15.23
N SER A 513 -0.89 -27.39 14.50
CA SER A 513 0.49 -26.97 14.81
C SER A 513 0.72 -25.44 14.73
N VAL A 514 -0.17 -24.72 14.07
CA VAL A 514 -0.12 -23.25 13.97
C VAL A 514 -0.97 -22.61 15.08
N CYS A 515 -2.07 -23.28 15.47
CA CYS A 515 -2.99 -22.81 16.50
C CYS A 515 -2.50 -23.08 17.94
N GLU A 516 -1.57 -24.03 18.16
CA GLU A 516 -1.00 -24.31 19.47
C GLU A 516 -0.25 -23.07 20.00
N GLY A 517 -0.88 -22.32 20.91
CA GLY A 517 -0.43 -21.04 21.46
C GLY A 517 -1.33 -19.85 21.14
N CYS A 518 -2.35 -20.03 20.31
CA CYS A 518 -3.43 -19.06 20.12
C CYS A 518 -4.55 -19.38 21.15
N GLY A 519 -4.69 -18.59 22.20
CA GLY A 519 -5.72 -18.79 23.23
C GLY A 519 -7.17 -18.60 22.75
N GLY A 520 -7.47 -18.85 21.47
CA GLY A 520 -8.76 -18.51 20.89
C GLY A 520 -9.27 -19.31 19.69
N CYS A 521 -8.55 -20.33 19.22
CA CYS A 521 -9.03 -21.17 18.12
C CYS A 521 -9.58 -22.51 18.66
N VAL A 522 -10.79 -22.52 19.20
CA VAL A 522 -11.66 -23.70 19.31
C VAL A 522 -13.07 -23.26 18.97
#